data_08cbdf20b1a979f0a43a163dbb4c5ac8
#
_entry.id   08cbdf20b1a979f0a43a163dbb4c5ac8
#
_cell.length_a   1.000
_cell.length_b   1.000
_cell.length_c   1.000
_cell.angle_alpha   90.00
_cell.angle_beta   90.00
_cell.angle_gamma   90.00
#
_symmetry.space_group_name_H-M   'P 1'
#
loop_
_entity.id
_entity.type
_entity.pdbx_description
1 polymer ?
#
loop_
_entity_poly.entity_id
_entity_poly.type
_entity_poly.pdbx_seq_one_letter_code
_entity_poly.pdbx_strand_id
1 'polypeptide(L)'
;MTGRLAHLLRPDGYFSLMAWVLAALLFINRLSSMVKLFMALYLRQELGLAIETVGWLLSAYGGGLLIGSMLGGWLSDHVRTARLTAALFFISAWVLVLLGLVTQVPLLAGLLLLSGTLDGAIRTLHQRLIMEYCEVAQRPRAQALSRIARNLGMAAAGVAGGVLAQVDFRWVFFISAGLTLLALLWFIRTTWRRPVLIADEAPQAQPGSGLPYRDKPFLWLLAATVLLGMAFDTVYSTLGNYLRDYYRLSTEAIGWQFAINAILVVALQIPMSHWGERWGARRPLIAGCVLLALGLGMLPLGSGLFYACLSTVIWTLGEALFMPPLNVLVMQHAQTGKSGRYFGLFFMAWSASSLLSPVLGGQLYGQFGGHSVWLASAVLALLSVPLIYQATRIRASKGL
;
A
#
# COMPACT_ATOMS: atom_id res chain seq x y z
N MET A 1 15.36 -15.59 -26.93
CA MET A 1 14.62 -14.89 -25.87
C MET A 1 13.13 -14.66 -26.19
N THR A 2 12.74 -14.56 -27.44
CA THR A 2 11.35 -14.28 -27.89
C THR A 2 10.35 -15.41 -27.66
N GLY A 3 10.75 -16.68 -27.68
CA GLY A 3 9.84 -17.82 -27.48
C GLY A 3 9.36 -18.03 -26.03
N ARG A 4 10.17 -17.67 -25.02
CA ARG A 4 9.78 -17.80 -23.60
C ARG A 4 8.78 -16.75 -23.16
N LEU A 5 8.87 -15.53 -23.68
CA LEU A 5 7.89 -14.46 -23.41
C LEU A 5 6.53 -14.73 -24.04
N ALA A 6 6.51 -15.31 -25.26
CA ALA A 6 5.27 -15.70 -25.94
C ALA A 6 4.52 -16.80 -25.19
N HIS A 7 5.23 -17.71 -24.49
CA HIS A 7 4.61 -18.78 -23.68
C HIS A 7 3.97 -18.25 -22.38
N LEU A 8 4.49 -17.15 -21.82
CA LEU A 8 3.93 -16.48 -20.63
C LEU A 8 2.62 -15.72 -20.94
N LEU A 9 2.45 -15.31 -22.21
CA LEU A 9 1.28 -14.52 -22.65
C LEU A 9 0.15 -15.37 -23.24
N ARG A 10 0.34 -16.69 -23.41
CA ARG A 10 -0.74 -17.58 -23.90
C ARG A 10 -1.78 -17.81 -22.79
N PRO A 11 -3.10 -17.82 -23.11
CA PRO A 11 -4.18 -18.10 -22.16
C PRO A 11 -4.04 -19.45 -21.45
N ASP A 12 -3.41 -20.44 -22.11
CA ASP A 12 -3.16 -21.79 -21.59
C ASP A 12 -1.72 -21.95 -21.06
N GLY A 13 -1.00 -20.83 -20.89
CA GLY A 13 0.39 -20.77 -20.48
C GLY A 13 0.59 -20.83 -18.96
N TYR A 14 1.72 -20.26 -18.51
CA TYR A 14 2.14 -20.22 -17.10
C TYR A 14 1.13 -19.53 -16.16
N PHE A 15 0.34 -18.57 -16.67
CA PHE A 15 -0.71 -17.85 -15.95
C PHE A 15 -2.07 -18.15 -16.57
N SER A 16 -3.10 -18.33 -15.73
CA SER A 16 -4.48 -18.45 -16.21
C SER A 16 -4.98 -17.12 -16.77
N LEU A 17 -5.96 -17.18 -17.68
CA LEU A 17 -6.61 -16.00 -18.22
C LEU A 17 -7.18 -15.11 -17.11
N MET A 18 -7.75 -15.72 -16.04
CA MET A 18 -8.29 -14.95 -14.92
C MET A 18 -7.21 -14.27 -14.09
N ALA A 19 -6.03 -14.87 -13.96
CA ALA A 19 -4.89 -14.19 -13.32
C ALA A 19 -4.52 -12.89 -14.07
N TRP A 20 -4.49 -12.93 -15.42
CA TRP A 20 -4.27 -11.74 -16.25
C TRP A 20 -5.37 -10.71 -16.12
N VAL A 21 -6.65 -11.14 -16.13
CA VAL A 21 -7.81 -10.24 -15.98
C VAL A 21 -7.75 -9.51 -14.63
N LEU A 22 -7.50 -10.23 -13.54
CA LEU A 22 -7.42 -9.65 -12.21
C LEU A 22 -6.17 -8.77 -12.03
N ALA A 23 -5.05 -9.13 -12.65
CA ALA A 23 -3.85 -8.30 -12.65
C ALA A 23 -4.08 -6.99 -13.44
N ALA A 24 -4.71 -7.05 -14.62
CA ALA A 24 -5.06 -5.87 -15.41
C ALA A 24 -6.03 -4.95 -14.64
N LEU A 25 -7.05 -5.54 -14.00
CA LEU A 25 -7.95 -4.79 -13.12
C LEU A 25 -7.20 -4.04 -12.02
N LEU A 26 -6.26 -4.72 -11.36
CA LEU A 26 -5.45 -4.13 -10.30
C LEU A 26 -4.50 -3.06 -10.84
N PHE A 27 -3.89 -3.29 -12.02
CA PHE A 27 -3.05 -2.28 -12.68
C PHE A 27 -3.82 -0.99 -12.94
N ILE A 28 -5.01 -1.08 -13.57
CA ILE A 28 -5.84 0.10 -13.88
C ILE A 28 -6.31 0.78 -12.59
N ASN A 29 -6.72 0.01 -11.58
CA ASN A 29 -7.09 0.56 -10.27
C ASN A 29 -5.91 1.28 -9.60
N ARG A 30 -4.68 0.78 -9.74
CA ARG A 30 -3.49 1.45 -9.20
C ARG A 30 -3.05 2.66 -10.02
N LEU A 31 -3.24 2.62 -11.32
CA LEU A 31 -3.07 3.81 -12.17
C LEU A 31 -4.04 4.93 -11.74
N SER A 32 -5.30 4.60 -11.45
CA SER A 32 -6.29 5.54 -10.89
C SER A 32 -5.91 6.08 -9.50
N SER A 33 -4.94 5.46 -8.79
CA SER A 33 -4.48 5.91 -7.47
C SER A 33 -3.56 7.14 -7.53
N MET A 34 -3.39 7.78 -8.70
CA MET A 34 -2.66 9.06 -8.81
C MET A 34 -3.26 10.14 -7.90
N VAL A 35 -4.58 10.14 -7.68
CA VAL A 35 -5.24 11.02 -6.69
C VAL A 35 -4.61 10.87 -5.31
N LYS A 36 -4.36 9.65 -4.85
CA LYS A 36 -3.75 9.39 -3.54
C LYS A 36 -2.34 9.96 -3.43
N LEU A 37 -1.53 9.84 -4.49
CA LEU A 37 -0.14 10.31 -4.49
C LEU A 37 -0.06 11.83 -4.44
N PHE A 38 -1.00 12.52 -5.08
CA PHE A 38 -0.98 13.98 -5.22
C PHE A 38 -1.99 14.71 -4.34
N MET A 39 -2.80 13.98 -3.55
CA MET A 39 -3.83 14.57 -2.67
C MET A 39 -3.25 15.58 -1.68
N ALA A 40 -2.12 15.25 -1.04
CA ALA A 40 -1.46 16.16 -0.09
C ALA A 40 -1.04 17.47 -0.76
N LEU A 41 -0.51 17.40 -1.99
CA LEU A 41 -0.13 18.57 -2.78
C LEU A 41 -1.36 19.38 -3.21
N TYR A 42 -2.40 18.72 -3.71
CA TYR A 42 -3.66 19.36 -4.09
C TYR A 42 -4.28 20.14 -2.93
N LEU A 43 -4.44 19.51 -1.77
CA LEU A 43 -5.03 20.15 -0.59
C LEU A 43 -4.23 21.39 -0.12
N ARG A 44 -2.90 21.32 -0.22
CA ARG A 44 -2.03 22.41 0.22
C ARG A 44 -1.87 23.50 -0.85
N GLN A 45 -1.63 23.15 -2.10
CA GLN A 45 -1.27 24.11 -3.15
C GLN A 45 -2.48 24.73 -3.84
N GLU A 46 -3.50 23.90 -4.17
CA GLU A 46 -4.70 24.40 -4.85
C GLU A 46 -5.74 24.95 -3.88
N LEU A 47 -5.94 24.29 -2.73
CA LEU A 47 -6.92 24.72 -1.74
C LEU A 47 -6.33 25.62 -0.65
N GLY A 48 -5.00 25.81 -0.61
CA GLY A 48 -4.33 26.68 0.34
C GLY A 48 -4.46 26.24 1.81
N LEU A 49 -4.77 24.95 2.07
CA LEU A 49 -5.01 24.47 3.42
C LEU A 49 -3.70 24.40 4.23
N ALA A 50 -3.80 24.68 5.54
CA ALA A 50 -2.71 24.47 6.47
C ALA A 50 -2.28 22.97 6.48
N ILE A 51 -0.98 22.70 6.66
CA ILE A 51 -0.44 21.34 6.57
C ILE A 51 -1.03 20.42 7.64
N GLU A 52 -1.40 20.95 8.79
CA GLU A 52 -2.09 20.25 9.88
C GLU A 52 -3.47 19.76 9.41
N THR A 53 -4.23 20.63 8.72
CA THR A 53 -5.54 20.28 8.15
C THR A 53 -5.39 19.21 7.08
N VAL A 54 -4.36 19.31 6.22
CA VAL A 54 -4.01 18.28 5.24
C VAL A 54 -3.77 16.93 5.94
N GLY A 55 -3.01 16.93 7.03
CA GLY A 55 -2.76 15.75 7.85
C GLY A 55 -4.05 15.09 8.36
N TRP A 56 -4.97 15.88 8.92
CA TRP A 56 -6.28 15.41 9.39
C TRP A 56 -7.13 14.81 8.25
N LEU A 57 -7.17 15.46 7.10
CA LEU A 57 -7.90 14.98 5.93
C LEU A 57 -7.35 13.67 5.40
N LEU A 58 -6.04 13.52 5.31
CA LEU A 58 -5.40 12.27 4.89
C LEU A 58 -5.58 11.15 5.93
N SER A 59 -5.66 11.51 7.21
CA SER A 59 -5.98 10.53 8.26
C SER A 59 -7.42 10.04 8.17
N ALA A 60 -8.37 10.86 7.74
CA ALA A 60 -9.72 10.39 7.44
C ALA A 60 -9.71 9.29 6.37
N TYR A 61 -8.89 9.45 5.31
CA TYR A 61 -8.66 8.39 4.33
C TYR A 61 -8.06 7.12 4.96
N GLY A 62 -7.06 7.26 5.84
CA GLY A 62 -6.44 6.15 6.58
C GLY A 62 -7.45 5.40 7.47
N GLY A 63 -8.31 6.13 8.18
CA GLY A 63 -9.42 5.57 8.95
C GLY A 63 -10.42 4.81 8.08
N GLY A 64 -10.71 5.38 6.91
CA GLY A 64 -11.53 4.71 5.89
C GLY A 64 -10.94 3.37 5.43
N LEU A 65 -9.63 3.30 5.20
CA LEU A 65 -8.95 2.04 4.81
C LEU A 65 -9.19 0.93 5.85
N LEU A 66 -9.12 1.27 7.13
CA LEU A 66 -9.38 0.32 8.23
C LEU A 66 -10.82 -0.18 8.18
N ILE A 67 -11.78 0.73 8.17
CA ILE A 67 -13.23 0.44 8.11
C ILE A 67 -13.54 -0.39 6.86
N GLY A 68 -13.03 0.01 5.70
CA GLY A 68 -13.27 -0.65 4.42
C GLY A 68 -12.73 -2.07 4.36
N SER A 69 -11.56 -2.32 4.94
CA SER A 69 -10.99 -3.66 4.98
C SER A 69 -11.85 -4.63 5.80
N MET A 70 -12.44 -4.16 6.90
CA MET A 70 -13.37 -4.94 7.73
C MET A 70 -14.70 -5.16 7.02
N LEU A 71 -15.30 -4.08 6.50
CA LEU A 71 -16.59 -4.13 5.81
C LEU A 71 -16.49 -4.97 4.52
N GLY A 72 -15.41 -4.85 3.75
CA GLY A 72 -15.20 -5.63 2.52
C GLY A 72 -15.15 -7.13 2.79
N GLY A 73 -14.49 -7.55 3.87
CA GLY A 73 -14.51 -8.94 4.33
C GLY A 73 -15.92 -9.40 4.68
N TRP A 74 -16.60 -8.68 5.57
CA TRP A 74 -17.93 -9.04 6.02
C TRP A 74 -18.99 -9.04 4.89
N LEU A 75 -19.01 -8.00 4.05
CA LEU A 75 -19.93 -7.91 2.92
C LEU A 75 -19.72 -9.03 1.90
N SER A 76 -18.47 -9.46 1.69
CA SER A 76 -18.15 -10.53 0.75
C SER A 76 -18.66 -11.90 1.17
N ASP A 77 -19.02 -12.09 2.45
CA ASP A 77 -19.65 -13.31 2.95
C ASP A 77 -21.16 -13.35 2.67
N HIS A 78 -21.78 -12.19 2.42
CA HIS A 78 -23.23 -12.07 2.23
C HIS A 78 -23.62 -11.73 0.78
N VAL A 79 -22.69 -11.15 0.00
CA VAL A 79 -22.95 -10.70 -1.36
C VAL A 79 -21.89 -11.29 -2.31
N ARG A 80 -22.32 -11.73 -3.49
CA ARG A 80 -21.39 -12.23 -4.53
C ARG A 80 -20.26 -11.24 -4.76
N THR A 81 -19.01 -11.68 -4.56
CA THR A 81 -17.79 -10.84 -4.60
C THR A 81 -17.69 -10.00 -5.87
N ALA A 82 -18.04 -10.59 -7.03
CA ALA A 82 -18.01 -9.87 -8.31
C ALA A 82 -19.01 -8.70 -8.37
N ARG A 83 -20.25 -8.86 -7.86
CA ARG A 83 -21.25 -7.80 -7.82
C ARG A 83 -20.84 -6.68 -6.86
N LEU A 84 -20.35 -7.07 -5.69
CA LEU A 84 -19.86 -6.11 -4.70
C LEU A 84 -18.68 -5.31 -5.26
N THR A 85 -17.70 -5.97 -5.88
CA THR A 85 -16.56 -5.31 -6.54
C THR A 85 -17.02 -4.31 -7.58
N ALA A 86 -17.98 -4.68 -8.45
CA ALA A 86 -18.51 -3.78 -9.47
C ALA A 86 -19.20 -2.54 -8.85
N ALA A 87 -20.00 -2.73 -7.80
CA ALA A 87 -20.67 -1.63 -7.10
C ALA A 87 -19.64 -0.67 -6.46
N LEU A 88 -18.60 -1.21 -5.81
CA LEU A 88 -17.55 -0.39 -5.19
C LEU A 88 -16.74 0.40 -6.22
N PHE A 89 -16.41 -0.17 -7.37
CA PHE A 89 -15.75 0.57 -8.46
C PHE A 89 -16.62 1.70 -8.99
N PHE A 90 -17.92 1.45 -9.17
CA PHE A 90 -18.87 2.48 -9.61
C PHE A 90 -18.95 3.65 -8.61
N ILE A 91 -19.15 3.35 -7.33
CA ILE A 91 -19.20 4.37 -6.28
C ILE A 91 -17.85 5.10 -6.18
N SER A 92 -16.72 4.39 -6.27
CA SER A 92 -15.39 4.98 -6.24
C SER A 92 -15.17 6.00 -7.37
N ALA A 93 -15.64 5.71 -8.58
CA ALA A 93 -15.54 6.65 -9.70
C ALA A 93 -16.27 7.96 -9.41
N TRP A 94 -17.48 7.90 -8.86
CA TRP A 94 -18.23 9.10 -8.47
C TRP A 94 -17.59 9.86 -7.31
N VAL A 95 -17.06 9.16 -6.32
CA VAL A 95 -16.30 9.79 -5.21
C VAL A 95 -15.08 10.54 -5.74
N LEU A 96 -14.37 9.98 -6.74
CA LEU A 96 -13.24 10.66 -7.38
C LEU A 96 -13.67 11.93 -8.11
N VAL A 97 -14.81 11.91 -8.84
CA VAL A 97 -15.35 13.11 -9.47
C VAL A 97 -15.70 14.17 -8.42
N LEU A 98 -16.38 13.78 -7.33
CA LEU A 98 -16.77 14.71 -6.26
C LEU A 98 -15.53 15.30 -5.54
N LEU A 99 -14.46 14.53 -5.33
CA LEU A 99 -13.21 15.03 -4.77
C LEU A 99 -12.56 16.12 -5.65
N GLY A 100 -12.73 16.06 -6.97
CA GLY A 100 -12.24 17.10 -7.89
C GLY A 100 -13.13 18.35 -7.96
N LEU A 101 -14.35 18.30 -7.47
CA LEU A 101 -15.33 19.41 -7.51
C LEU A 101 -15.54 20.09 -6.16
N VAL A 102 -15.40 19.35 -5.06
CA VAL A 102 -15.66 19.82 -3.71
C VAL A 102 -14.40 20.49 -3.13
N THR A 103 -14.60 21.68 -2.54
CA THR A 103 -13.52 22.45 -1.88
C THR A 103 -13.77 22.65 -0.38
N GLN A 104 -14.95 22.32 0.11
CA GLN A 104 -15.33 22.49 1.52
C GLN A 104 -14.69 21.40 2.39
N VAL A 105 -13.93 21.80 3.41
CA VAL A 105 -13.15 20.89 4.28
C VAL A 105 -13.98 19.77 4.91
N PRO A 106 -15.19 20.00 5.49
CA PRO A 106 -15.99 18.92 6.07
C PRO A 106 -16.44 17.88 5.04
N LEU A 107 -16.80 18.32 3.82
CA LEU A 107 -17.19 17.41 2.75
C LEU A 107 -15.99 16.63 2.21
N LEU A 108 -14.82 17.28 2.10
CA LEU A 108 -13.58 16.60 1.72
C LEU A 108 -13.22 15.51 2.74
N ALA A 109 -13.36 15.78 4.05
CA ALA A 109 -13.12 14.78 5.08
C ALA A 109 -14.05 13.56 4.92
N GLY A 110 -15.34 13.78 4.68
CA GLY A 110 -16.30 12.70 4.43
C GLY A 110 -15.99 11.92 3.15
N LEU A 111 -15.65 12.61 2.06
CA LEU A 111 -15.29 11.98 0.78
C LEU A 111 -13.97 11.21 0.87
N LEU A 112 -12.97 11.70 1.61
CA LEU A 112 -11.72 11.00 1.83
C LEU A 112 -11.90 9.77 2.71
N LEU A 113 -12.71 9.86 3.78
CA LEU A 113 -13.09 8.70 4.59
C LEU A 113 -13.79 7.63 3.74
N LEU A 114 -14.75 8.04 2.91
CA LEU A 114 -15.45 7.15 1.99
C LEU A 114 -14.51 6.56 0.94
N SER A 115 -13.64 7.35 0.33
CA SER A 115 -12.63 6.89 -0.63
C SER A 115 -11.70 5.85 -0.01
N GLY A 116 -11.22 6.08 1.22
CA GLY A 116 -10.44 5.11 1.98
C GLY A 116 -11.22 3.82 2.25
N THR A 117 -12.50 3.93 2.62
CA THR A 117 -13.37 2.78 2.86
C THR A 117 -13.54 1.93 1.60
N LEU A 118 -13.78 2.56 0.47
CA LEU A 118 -13.88 1.86 -0.81
C LEU A 118 -12.57 1.18 -1.20
N ASP A 119 -11.43 1.86 -1.04
CA ASP A 119 -10.10 1.30 -1.34
C ASP A 119 -9.76 0.11 -0.44
N GLY A 120 -10.06 0.19 0.86
CA GLY A 120 -9.87 -0.91 1.81
C GLY A 120 -10.70 -2.14 1.45
N ALA A 121 -11.98 -1.94 1.12
CA ALA A 121 -12.89 -3.00 0.69
C ALA A 121 -12.42 -3.62 -0.65
N ILE A 122 -12.10 -2.81 -1.66
CA ILE A 122 -11.61 -3.29 -2.97
C ILE A 122 -10.34 -4.12 -2.81
N ARG A 123 -9.42 -3.73 -1.92
CA ARG A 123 -8.20 -4.49 -1.63
C ARG A 123 -8.53 -5.89 -1.08
N THR A 124 -9.46 -5.99 -0.17
CA THR A 124 -9.90 -7.26 0.43
C THR A 124 -10.60 -8.14 -0.61
N LEU A 125 -11.51 -7.56 -1.40
CA LEU A 125 -12.24 -8.27 -2.43
C LEU A 125 -11.33 -8.78 -3.55
N HIS A 126 -10.27 -8.03 -3.93
CA HIS A 126 -9.31 -8.49 -4.92
C HIS A 126 -8.63 -9.81 -4.52
N GLN A 127 -8.27 -9.95 -3.25
CA GLN A 127 -7.71 -11.20 -2.72
C GLN A 127 -8.72 -12.35 -2.82
N ARG A 128 -9.98 -12.08 -2.50
CA ARG A 128 -11.05 -13.06 -2.60
C ARG A 128 -11.36 -13.47 -4.04
N LEU A 129 -11.35 -12.51 -4.98
CA LEU A 129 -11.50 -12.81 -6.42
C LEU A 129 -10.42 -13.76 -6.93
N ILE A 130 -9.17 -13.63 -6.47
CA ILE A 130 -8.11 -14.58 -6.82
C ILE A 130 -8.45 -15.99 -6.30
N MET A 131 -8.99 -16.09 -5.07
CA MET A 131 -9.39 -17.39 -4.51
C MET A 131 -10.59 -18.00 -5.24
N GLU A 132 -11.57 -17.17 -5.65
CA GLU A 132 -12.79 -17.62 -6.31
C GLU A 132 -12.60 -18.01 -7.80
N TYR A 133 -11.68 -17.33 -8.50
CA TYR A 133 -11.53 -17.46 -9.96
C TYR A 133 -10.22 -18.10 -10.42
N CYS A 134 -9.28 -18.38 -9.50
CA CYS A 134 -8.04 -19.08 -9.82
C CYS A 134 -7.97 -20.42 -9.10
N GLU A 135 -7.55 -21.45 -9.83
CA GLU A 135 -7.28 -22.77 -9.25
C GLU A 135 -6.23 -22.69 -8.14
N VAL A 136 -6.31 -23.57 -7.15
CA VAL A 136 -5.43 -23.57 -5.97
C VAL A 136 -3.95 -23.54 -6.35
N ALA A 137 -3.55 -24.37 -7.33
CA ALA A 137 -2.17 -24.45 -7.83
C ALA A 137 -1.69 -23.15 -8.52
N GLN A 138 -2.60 -22.32 -9.02
CA GLN A 138 -2.29 -21.08 -9.75
C GLN A 138 -2.36 -19.83 -8.86
N ARG A 139 -2.95 -19.91 -7.67
CA ARG A 139 -3.11 -18.77 -6.74
C ARG A 139 -1.78 -18.06 -6.41
N PRO A 140 -0.68 -18.77 -6.10
CA PRO A 140 0.60 -18.10 -5.84
C PRO A 140 1.10 -17.28 -7.03
N ARG A 141 0.92 -17.82 -8.25
CA ARG A 141 1.29 -17.11 -9.49
C ARG A 141 0.41 -15.90 -9.74
N ALA A 142 -0.91 -16.01 -9.55
CA ALA A 142 -1.86 -14.90 -9.65
C ALA A 142 -1.52 -13.77 -8.64
N GLN A 143 -1.14 -14.13 -7.43
CA GLN A 143 -0.67 -13.18 -6.41
C GLN A 143 0.62 -12.46 -6.84
N ALA A 144 1.59 -13.18 -7.39
CA ALA A 144 2.84 -12.61 -7.88
C ALA A 144 2.58 -11.63 -9.05
N LEU A 145 1.74 -12.03 -10.01
CA LEU A 145 1.34 -11.19 -11.13
C LEU A 145 0.58 -9.93 -10.67
N SER A 146 -0.34 -10.07 -9.71
CA SER A 146 -1.06 -8.96 -9.09
C SER A 146 -0.12 -7.97 -8.39
N ARG A 147 0.96 -8.46 -7.77
CA ARG A 147 1.96 -7.62 -7.12
C ARG A 147 2.75 -6.80 -8.13
N ILE A 148 3.18 -7.42 -9.24
CA ILE A 148 3.84 -6.73 -10.36
C ILE A 148 2.90 -5.67 -10.94
N ALA A 149 1.65 -6.03 -11.23
CA ALA A 149 0.64 -5.12 -11.78
C ALA A 149 0.39 -3.91 -10.86
N ARG A 150 0.33 -4.13 -9.55
CA ARG A 150 0.19 -3.06 -8.54
C ARG A 150 1.33 -2.05 -8.61
N ASN A 151 2.57 -2.52 -8.61
CA ASN A 151 3.74 -1.65 -8.58
C ASN A 151 3.92 -0.91 -9.92
N LEU A 152 3.69 -1.58 -11.06
CA LEU A 152 3.69 -0.92 -12.36
C LEU A 152 2.58 0.13 -12.48
N GLY A 153 1.38 -0.17 -11.95
CA GLY A 153 0.29 0.80 -11.89
C GLY A 153 0.64 2.02 -11.03
N MET A 154 1.31 1.83 -9.88
CA MET A 154 1.79 2.91 -9.03
C MET A 154 2.88 3.74 -9.70
N ALA A 155 3.83 3.11 -10.42
CA ALA A 155 4.85 3.82 -11.20
C ALA A 155 4.22 4.71 -12.27
N ALA A 156 3.30 4.14 -13.05
CA ALA A 156 2.56 4.87 -14.08
C ALA A 156 1.71 6.01 -13.47
N ALA A 157 1.08 5.77 -12.30
CA ALA A 157 0.33 6.79 -11.56
C ALA A 157 1.21 7.97 -11.10
N GLY A 158 2.44 7.69 -10.66
CA GLY A 158 3.40 8.74 -10.28
C GLY A 158 3.72 9.66 -11.46
N VAL A 159 4.11 9.09 -12.60
CA VAL A 159 4.44 9.85 -13.81
C VAL A 159 3.22 10.58 -14.36
N ALA A 160 2.14 9.84 -14.65
CA ALA A 160 0.93 10.42 -15.25
C ALA A 160 0.30 11.49 -14.35
N GLY A 161 0.19 11.21 -13.04
CA GLY A 161 -0.36 12.17 -12.07
C GLY A 161 0.51 13.42 -11.95
N GLY A 162 1.84 13.28 -11.97
CA GLY A 162 2.78 14.41 -11.94
C GLY A 162 2.63 15.34 -13.14
N VAL A 163 2.53 14.76 -14.35
CA VAL A 163 2.33 15.53 -15.59
C VAL A 163 0.95 16.21 -15.60
N LEU A 164 -0.11 15.46 -15.25
CA LEU A 164 -1.47 16.01 -15.22
C LEU A 164 -1.63 17.13 -14.20
N ALA A 165 -1.06 16.96 -13.01
CA ALA A 165 -1.13 17.94 -11.95
C ALA A 165 -0.37 19.24 -12.27
N GLN A 166 0.59 19.23 -13.20
CA GLN A 166 1.21 20.47 -13.71
C GLN A 166 0.27 21.30 -14.57
N VAL A 167 -0.63 20.64 -15.31
CA VAL A 167 -1.60 21.32 -16.16
C VAL A 167 -2.79 21.84 -15.32
N ASP A 168 -3.43 20.98 -14.60
CA ASP A 168 -4.50 21.27 -13.62
C ASP A 168 -4.72 20.00 -12.77
N PHE A 169 -4.70 20.14 -11.45
CA PHE A 169 -4.97 19.03 -10.52
C PHE A 169 -6.33 18.36 -10.72
N ARG A 170 -7.32 19.05 -11.26
CA ARG A 170 -8.65 18.49 -11.55
C ARG A 170 -8.60 17.33 -12.54
N TRP A 171 -7.67 17.36 -13.50
CA TRP A 171 -7.48 16.27 -14.44
C TRP A 171 -7.04 14.97 -13.76
N VAL A 172 -6.28 15.07 -12.66
CA VAL A 172 -5.90 13.90 -11.87
C VAL A 172 -7.14 13.17 -11.36
N PHE A 173 -8.16 13.90 -10.90
CA PHE A 173 -9.41 13.31 -10.40
C PHE A 173 -10.29 12.73 -11.52
N PHE A 174 -10.52 13.50 -12.57
CA PHE A 174 -11.44 13.09 -13.66
C PHE A 174 -10.87 11.93 -14.47
N ILE A 175 -9.57 11.94 -14.78
CA ILE A 175 -8.92 10.83 -15.47
C ILE A 175 -8.89 9.58 -14.57
N SER A 176 -8.64 9.73 -13.26
CA SER A 176 -8.74 8.61 -12.32
C SER A 176 -10.14 8.02 -12.27
N ALA A 177 -11.18 8.85 -12.27
CA ALA A 177 -12.57 8.40 -12.35
C ALA A 177 -12.86 7.66 -13.65
N GLY A 178 -12.42 8.19 -14.79
CA GLY A 178 -12.53 7.54 -16.09
C GLY A 178 -11.85 6.19 -16.17
N LEU A 179 -10.60 6.10 -15.66
CA LEU A 179 -9.87 4.83 -15.56
C LEU A 179 -10.57 3.83 -14.65
N THR A 180 -11.16 4.30 -13.53
CA THR A 180 -11.92 3.45 -12.62
C THR A 180 -13.20 2.90 -13.31
N LEU A 181 -13.89 3.70 -14.12
CA LEU A 181 -15.01 3.23 -14.93
C LEU A 181 -14.58 2.27 -16.04
N LEU A 182 -13.45 2.51 -16.69
CA LEU A 182 -12.88 1.56 -17.66
C LEU A 182 -12.53 0.22 -16.99
N ALA A 183 -11.95 0.25 -15.80
CA ALA A 183 -11.69 -0.96 -15.01
C ALA A 183 -13.00 -1.70 -14.67
N LEU A 184 -14.04 -0.97 -14.29
CA LEU A 184 -15.37 -1.52 -14.04
C LEU A 184 -15.95 -2.20 -15.28
N LEU A 185 -15.96 -1.52 -16.43
CA LEU A 185 -16.48 -2.07 -17.70
C LEU A 185 -15.70 -3.33 -18.12
N TRP A 186 -14.38 -3.28 -18.04
CA TRP A 186 -13.51 -4.42 -18.28
C TRP A 186 -13.86 -5.60 -17.36
N PHE A 187 -13.99 -5.34 -16.06
CA PHE A 187 -14.32 -6.34 -15.06
C PHE A 187 -15.68 -6.98 -15.31
N ILE A 188 -16.73 -6.18 -15.56
CA ILE A 188 -18.08 -6.69 -15.86
C ILE A 188 -18.03 -7.58 -17.10
N ARG A 189 -17.40 -7.11 -18.18
CA ARG A 189 -17.33 -7.86 -19.45
C ARG A 189 -16.63 -9.20 -19.31
N THR A 190 -15.62 -9.28 -18.46
CA THR A 190 -14.75 -10.45 -18.34
C THR A 190 -15.18 -11.43 -17.26
N THR A 191 -15.82 -10.97 -16.17
CA THR A 191 -16.11 -11.80 -15.00
C THR A 191 -17.60 -12.08 -14.77
N TRP A 192 -18.51 -11.22 -15.27
CA TRP A 192 -19.93 -11.30 -14.93
C TRP A 192 -20.60 -12.64 -15.23
N ARG A 193 -20.24 -13.29 -16.34
CA ARG A 193 -20.81 -14.57 -16.80
C ARG A 193 -19.95 -15.79 -16.43
N ARG A 194 -18.83 -15.60 -15.77
CA ARG A 194 -17.95 -16.71 -15.42
C ARG A 194 -18.41 -17.40 -14.14
N PRO A 195 -18.43 -18.75 -14.13
CA PRO A 195 -18.70 -19.50 -12.92
C PRO A 195 -17.57 -19.27 -11.91
N VAL A 196 -17.92 -19.22 -10.63
CA VAL A 196 -16.97 -19.28 -9.52
C VAL A 196 -16.44 -20.72 -9.47
N LEU A 197 -15.12 -20.90 -9.52
CA LEU A 197 -14.50 -22.23 -9.54
C LEU A 197 -14.61 -22.95 -8.19
N ILE A 198 -14.81 -22.20 -7.11
CA ILE A 198 -14.90 -22.72 -5.75
C ILE A 198 -16.14 -22.10 -5.10
N ALA A 199 -17.18 -22.94 -4.95
CA ALA A 199 -18.23 -22.72 -3.99
C ALA A 199 -17.69 -23.17 -2.61
N ASP A 200 -17.61 -22.24 -1.66
CA ASP A 200 -17.56 -22.50 -0.21
C ASP A 200 -16.65 -23.61 0.33
N GLU A 201 -15.38 -23.64 -0.02
CA GLU A 201 -14.40 -24.04 0.99
C GLU A 201 -13.92 -22.76 1.71
N ALA A 202 -14.76 -22.26 2.62
CA ALA A 202 -14.25 -21.46 3.71
C ALA A 202 -13.09 -22.25 4.32
N PRO A 203 -11.88 -21.68 4.50
CA PRO A 203 -10.83 -22.37 5.23
C PRO A 203 -11.46 -22.74 6.57
N GLN A 204 -11.68 -24.04 6.78
CA GLN A 204 -12.13 -24.54 8.09
C GLN A 204 -11.08 -24.02 9.06
N ALA A 205 -11.48 -23.01 9.82
CA ALA A 205 -10.66 -22.46 10.88
C ALA A 205 -10.44 -23.60 11.87
N GLN A 206 -9.31 -24.31 11.71
CA GLN A 206 -8.93 -25.31 12.69
C GLN A 206 -8.87 -24.58 14.04
N PRO A 207 -9.56 -25.07 15.06
CA PRO A 207 -9.61 -24.46 16.36
C PRO A 207 -8.25 -24.60 17.05
N GLY A 208 -7.32 -23.74 16.69
CA GLY A 208 -6.03 -23.63 17.38
C GLY A 208 -6.16 -22.74 18.62
N SER A 209 -5.52 -23.12 19.72
CA SER A 209 -5.60 -22.49 21.03
C SER A 209 -4.81 -21.17 21.19
N GLY A 210 -4.04 -20.75 20.19
CA GLY A 210 -3.22 -19.54 20.27
C GLY A 210 -4.03 -18.25 20.24
N LEU A 211 -3.91 -17.42 21.29
CA LEU A 211 -4.47 -16.08 21.35
C LEU A 211 -3.38 -15.07 20.99
N PRO A 212 -3.48 -14.32 19.87
CA PRO A 212 -2.42 -13.41 19.40
C PRO A 212 -2.00 -12.37 20.45
N TYR A 213 -2.93 -11.92 21.30
CA TYR A 213 -2.66 -10.95 22.37
C TYR A 213 -1.91 -11.53 23.57
N ARG A 214 -1.68 -12.86 23.64
CA ARG A 214 -0.80 -13.53 24.60
C ARG A 214 0.55 -13.91 24.01
N ASP A 215 0.74 -13.76 22.72
CA ASP A 215 1.99 -14.02 22.00
C ASP A 215 2.89 -12.79 22.09
N LYS A 216 3.69 -12.67 23.15
CA LYS A 216 4.59 -11.55 23.40
C LYS A 216 5.52 -11.22 22.19
N PRO A 217 6.19 -12.20 21.53
CA PRO A 217 6.96 -11.94 20.34
C PRO A 217 6.15 -11.30 19.22
N PHE A 218 4.92 -11.76 19.01
CA PHE A 218 4.04 -11.19 18.01
C PHE A 218 3.59 -9.77 18.37
N LEU A 219 3.35 -9.48 19.64
CA LEU A 219 3.03 -8.11 20.07
C LEU A 219 4.21 -7.14 19.83
N TRP A 220 5.45 -7.57 20.07
CA TRP A 220 6.64 -6.79 19.71
C TRP A 220 6.72 -6.56 18.19
N LEU A 221 6.38 -7.59 17.40
CA LEU A 221 6.33 -7.47 15.93
C LEU A 221 5.25 -6.47 15.48
N LEU A 222 4.06 -6.49 16.10
CA LEU A 222 2.99 -5.52 15.81
C LEU A 222 3.42 -4.09 16.16
N ALA A 223 4.02 -3.87 17.33
CA ALA A 223 4.54 -2.57 17.73
C ALA A 223 5.60 -2.06 16.74
N ALA A 224 6.54 -2.92 16.33
CA ALA A 224 7.52 -2.59 15.30
C ALA A 224 6.83 -2.24 13.97
N THR A 225 5.79 -2.99 13.59
CA THR A 225 5.02 -2.73 12.36
C THR A 225 4.33 -1.37 12.39
N VAL A 226 3.79 -0.95 13.53
CA VAL A 226 3.18 0.39 13.67
C VAL A 226 4.24 1.48 13.46
N LEU A 227 5.40 1.38 14.12
CA LEU A 227 6.46 2.38 13.99
C LEU A 227 7.03 2.45 12.57
N LEU A 228 7.31 1.29 11.95
CA LEU A 228 7.76 1.22 10.56
C LEU A 228 6.71 1.75 9.58
N GLY A 229 5.45 1.36 9.80
CA GLY A 229 4.35 1.83 8.99
C GLY A 229 4.18 3.35 9.07
N MET A 230 4.31 3.94 10.27
CA MET A 230 4.27 5.40 10.45
C MET A 230 5.39 6.09 9.68
N ALA A 231 6.64 5.62 9.84
CA ALA A 231 7.78 6.17 9.10
C ALA A 231 7.59 6.05 7.58
N PHE A 232 7.04 4.95 7.10
CA PHE A 232 6.81 4.68 5.68
C PHE A 232 5.63 5.48 5.11
N ASP A 233 4.49 5.55 5.81
CA ASP A 233 3.30 6.27 5.34
C ASP A 233 3.50 7.79 5.30
N THR A 234 4.46 8.33 6.08
CA THR A 234 4.89 9.73 6.00
C THR A 234 5.37 10.10 4.59
N VAL A 235 5.96 9.16 3.84
CA VAL A 235 6.36 9.37 2.45
C VAL A 235 5.15 9.75 1.58
N TYR A 236 4.03 9.05 1.74
CA TYR A 236 2.83 9.31 0.93
C TYR A 236 2.04 10.54 1.36
N SER A 237 2.13 10.92 2.64
CA SER A 237 1.38 12.06 3.18
C SER A 237 2.13 13.39 3.13
N THR A 238 3.47 13.36 3.23
CA THR A 238 4.24 14.59 3.51
C THR A 238 5.36 14.85 2.51
N LEU A 239 5.94 13.81 1.86
CA LEU A 239 7.12 13.96 0.99
C LEU A 239 6.87 14.95 -0.16
N GLY A 240 5.71 14.86 -0.83
CA GLY A 240 5.38 15.75 -1.92
C GLY A 240 5.44 17.23 -1.51
N ASN A 241 4.80 17.58 -0.40
CA ASN A 241 4.81 18.94 0.13
C ASN A 241 6.22 19.38 0.55
N TYR A 242 6.98 18.48 1.20
CA TYR A 242 8.35 18.75 1.62
C TYR A 242 9.28 19.03 0.41
N LEU A 243 9.25 18.19 -0.61
CA LEU A 243 10.05 18.37 -1.82
C LEU A 243 9.65 19.67 -2.56
N ARG A 244 8.39 20.05 -2.51
CA ARG A 244 7.91 21.32 -3.08
C ARG A 244 8.39 22.51 -2.28
N ASP A 245 8.24 22.48 -0.95
CA ASP A 245 8.51 23.61 -0.07
C ASP A 245 10.03 23.87 0.09
N TYR A 246 10.81 22.81 0.31
CA TYR A 246 12.24 22.91 0.64
C TYR A 246 13.18 22.69 -0.56
N TYR A 247 12.81 21.78 -1.48
CA TYR A 247 13.64 21.45 -2.64
C TYR A 247 13.23 22.21 -3.89
N ARG A 248 12.08 22.89 -3.87
CA ARG A 248 11.50 23.65 -4.98
C ARG A 248 11.28 22.79 -6.24
N LEU A 249 11.04 21.50 -6.09
CA LEU A 249 10.82 20.60 -7.21
C LEU A 249 9.43 20.82 -7.84
N SER A 250 9.36 20.60 -9.16
CA SER A 250 8.09 20.58 -9.88
C SER A 250 7.23 19.36 -9.48
N THR A 251 5.92 19.45 -9.67
CA THR A 251 4.99 18.34 -9.39
C THR A 251 5.33 17.11 -10.22
N GLU A 252 5.81 17.31 -11.47
CA GLU A 252 6.31 16.24 -12.32
C GLU A 252 7.53 15.54 -11.70
N ALA A 253 8.54 16.28 -11.24
CA ALA A 253 9.73 15.72 -10.59
C ALA A 253 9.36 14.92 -9.34
N ILE A 254 8.35 15.38 -8.55
CA ILE A 254 7.79 14.64 -7.42
C ILE A 254 7.11 13.35 -7.90
N GLY A 255 6.39 13.38 -9.02
CA GLY A 255 5.80 12.18 -9.63
C GLY A 255 6.85 11.13 -10.00
N TRP A 256 8.00 11.58 -10.55
CA TRP A 256 9.11 10.69 -10.84
C TRP A 256 9.69 10.01 -9.59
N GLN A 257 9.69 10.67 -8.40
CA GLN A 257 10.12 10.04 -7.15
C GLN A 257 9.27 8.79 -6.82
N PHE A 258 7.94 8.89 -6.96
CA PHE A 258 7.05 7.76 -6.75
C PHE A 258 7.23 6.67 -7.81
N ALA A 259 7.50 7.04 -9.05
CA ALA A 259 7.78 6.09 -10.12
C ALA A 259 9.10 5.35 -9.89
N ILE A 260 10.18 6.04 -9.49
CA ILE A 260 11.47 5.45 -9.14
C ILE A 260 11.30 4.43 -8.02
N ASN A 261 10.61 4.79 -6.94
CA ASN A 261 10.31 3.83 -5.86
C ASN A 261 9.62 2.58 -6.39
N ALA A 262 8.51 2.74 -7.12
CA ALA A 262 7.73 1.60 -7.60
C ALA A 262 8.51 0.70 -8.57
N ILE A 263 9.33 1.27 -9.47
CA ILE A 263 10.20 0.52 -10.39
C ILE A 263 11.27 -0.24 -9.62
N LEU A 264 11.92 0.43 -8.65
CA LEU A 264 12.94 -0.21 -7.82
C LEU A 264 12.37 -1.35 -6.98
N VAL A 265 11.17 -1.19 -6.40
CA VAL A 265 10.49 -2.27 -5.67
C VAL A 265 10.29 -3.49 -6.57
N VAL A 266 9.83 -3.30 -7.82
CA VAL A 266 9.68 -4.42 -8.77
C VAL A 266 11.02 -5.09 -9.08
N ALA A 267 12.05 -4.30 -9.35
CA ALA A 267 13.37 -4.81 -9.71
C ALA A 267 14.06 -5.55 -8.54
N LEU A 268 13.90 -5.04 -7.32
CA LEU A 268 14.61 -5.53 -6.14
C LEU A 268 13.87 -6.64 -5.39
N GLN A 269 12.55 -6.76 -5.57
CA GLN A 269 11.73 -7.67 -4.76
C GLN A 269 12.17 -9.13 -4.85
N ILE A 270 12.49 -9.63 -6.05
CA ILE A 270 12.94 -11.02 -6.24
C ILE A 270 14.34 -11.23 -5.65
N PRO A 271 15.38 -10.43 -5.98
CA PRO A 271 16.71 -10.56 -5.37
C PRO A 271 16.69 -10.47 -3.85
N MET A 272 15.94 -9.51 -3.30
CA MET A 272 15.88 -9.30 -1.84
C MET A 272 15.18 -10.45 -1.10
N SER A 273 14.15 -11.05 -1.70
CA SER A 273 13.50 -12.24 -1.13
C SER A 273 14.47 -13.42 -1.03
N HIS A 274 15.27 -13.68 -2.06
CA HIS A 274 16.29 -14.76 -2.04
C HIS A 274 17.39 -14.52 -1.01
N TRP A 275 17.81 -13.27 -0.84
CA TRP A 275 18.79 -12.93 0.20
C TRP A 275 18.21 -13.11 1.61
N GLY A 276 16.94 -12.74 1.80
CA GLY A 276 16.21 -12.93 3.06
C GLY A 276 16.14 -14.40 3.48
N GLU A 277 15.92 -15.32 2.53
CA GLU A 277 15.91 -16.76 2.79
C GLU A 277 17.26 -17.29 3.31
N ARG A 278 18.38 -16.77 2.76
CA ARG A 278 19.74 -17.18 3.14
C ARG A 278 20.19 -16.64 4.50
N TRP A 279 19.78 -15.42 4.87
CA TRP A 279 20.24 -14.72 6.07
C TRP A 279 19.28 -14.82 7.25
N GLY A 280 18.14 -15.51 7.06
CA GLY A 280 17.04 -15.54 8.02
C GLY A 280 16.31 -14.20 8.10
N ALA A 281 15.13 -14.16 8.68
CA ALA A 281 14.25 -12.98 8.65
C ALA A 281 14.82 -11.76 9.42
N ARG A 282 15.61 -11.97 10.46
CA ARG A 282 16.04 -10.91 11.38
C ARG A 282 17.01 -9.91 10.76
N ARG A 283 18.09 -10.40 10.10
CA ARG A 283 19.15 -9.53 9.55
C ARG A 283 18.63 -8.58 8.46
N PRO A 284 17.92 -9.06 7.41
CA PRO A 284 17.39 -8.17 6.38
C PRO A 284 16.33 -7.20 6.95
N LEU A 285 15.54 -7.63 7.94
CA LEU A 285 14.56 -6.77 8.59
C LEU A 285 15.23 -5.59 9.31
N ILE A 286 16.28 -5.83 10.11
CA ILE A 286 17.04 -4.77 10.78
C ILE A 286 17.76 -3.88 9.77
N ALA A 287 18.44 -4.46 8.77
CA ALA A 287 19.10 -3.69 7.72
C ALA A 287 18.11 -2.79 6.96
N GLY A 288 16.91 -3.32 6.69
CA GLY A 288 15.82 -2.57 6.08
C GLY A 288 15.37 -1.36 6.91
N CYS A 289 15.25 -1.53 8.24
CA CYS A 289 14.91 -0.41 9.15
C CYS A 289 16.00 0.67 9.15
N VAL A 290 17.28 0.26 9.18
CA VAL A 290 18.41 1.20 9.14
C VAL A 290 18.46 1.95 7.83
N LEU A 291 18.28 1.28 6.68
CA LEU A 291 18.26 1.94 5.38
C LEU A 291 17.07 2.87 5.24
N LEU A 292 15.88 2.49 5.75
CA LEU A 292 14.73 3.37 5.78
C LEU A 292 15.04 4.64 6.61
N ALA A 293 15.61 4.46 7.79
CA ALA A 293 15.99 5.59 8.64
C ALA A 293 17.05 6.49 7.99
N LEU A 294 18.07 5.93 7.35
CA LEU A 294 19.10 6.68 6.63
C LEU A 294 18.48 7.44 5.44
N GLY A 295 17.68 6.75 4.62
CA GLY A 295 17.05 7.36 3.44
C GLY A 295 16.12 8.52 3.80
N LEU A 296 15.29 8.37 4.83
CA LEU A 296 14.39 9.44 5.28
C LEU A 296 15.15 10.51 6.06
N GLY A 297 16.06 10.12 6.96
CA GLY A 297 16.81 11.04 7.81
C GLY A 297 17.82 11.92 7.07
N MET A 298 18.23 11.53 5.85
CA MET A 298 19.10 12.38 5.02
C MET A 298 18.37 13.53 4.33
N LEU A 299 17.04 13.47 4.16
CA LEU A 299 16.28 14.51 3.46
C LEU A 299 16.53 15.94 3.98
N PRO A 300 16.67 16.21 5.30
CA PRO A 300 17.00 17.55 5.80
C PRO A 300 18.41 18.03 5.49
N LEU A 301 19.32 17.14 5.07
CA LEU A 301 20.76 17.44 4.94
C LEU A 301 21.18 17.90 3.53
N GLY A 302 20.25 17.83 2.55
CA GLY A 302 20.54 18.17 1.19
C GLY A 302 19.38 18.83 0.46
N SER A 303 19.53 19.03 -0.85
CA SER A 303 18.51 19.62 -1.71
C SER A 303 18.68 19.20 -3.16
N GLY A 304 17.70 19.52 -4.00
CA GLY A 304 17.72 19.26 -5.43
C GLY A 304 17.27 17.84 -5.81
N LEU A 305 17.00 17.67 -7.11
CA LEU A 305 16.40 16.44 -7.66
C LEU A 305 17.27 15.21 -7.45
N PHE A 306 18.58 15.33 -7.72
CA PHE A 306 19.53 14.21 -7.59
C PHE A 306 19.56 13.68 -6.16
N TYR A 307 19.60 14.58 -5.18
CA TYR A 307 19.64 14.21 -3.76
C TYR A 307 18.32 13.56 -3.30
N ALA A 308 17.19 14.07 -3.77
CA ALA A 308 15.88 13.45 -3.56
C ALA A 308 15.80 12.04 -4.15
N CYS A 309 16.33 11.85 -5.38
CA CYS A 309 16.42 10.52 -6.01
C CYS A 309 17.31 9.57 -5.19
N LEU A 310 18.46 10.03 -4.71
CA LEU A 310 19.36 9.24 -3.88
C LEU A 310 18.68 8.79 -2.59
N SER A 311 17.99 9.70 -1.89
CA SER A 311 17.18 9.38 -0.72
C SER A 311 16.12 8.32 -1.08
N THR A 312 15.41 8.50 -2.20
CA THR A 312 14.39 7.54 -2.66
C THR A 312 14.97 6.15 -2.90
N VAL A 313 16.14 6.05 -3.52
CA VAL A 313 16.82 4.76 -3.72
C VAL A 313 17.14 4.10 -2.38
N ILE A 314 17.70 4.85 -1.43
CA ILE A 314 18.13 4.30 -0.12
C ILE A 314 16.94 3.80 0.70
N TRP A 315 15.88 4.60 0.87
CA TRP A 315 14.73 4.14 1.65
C TRP A 315 13.93 3.04 0.91
N THR A 316 13.94 3.00 -0.42
CA THR A 316 13.33 1.92 -1.21
C THR A 316 14.10 0.60 -1.04
N LEU A 317 15.44 0.64 -0.98
CA LEU A 317 16.24 -0.53 -0.60
C LEU A 317 15.86 -1.03 0.79
N GLY A 318 15.63 -0.10 1.73
CA GLY A 318 15.11 -0.40 3.05
C GLY A 318 13.77 -1.13 2.99
N GLU A 319 12.80 -0.58 2.24
CA GLU A 319 11.48 -1.17 2.01
C GLU A 319 11.58 -2.60 1.45
N ALA A 320 12.38 -2.78 0.40
CA ALA A 320 12.56 -4.07 -0.24
C ALA A 320 13.17 -5.14 0.68
N LEU A 321 13.97 -4.72 1.67
CA LEU A 321 14.57 -5.60 2.66
C LEU A 321 13.65 -5.92 3.84
N PHE A 322 12.84 -4.97 4.33
CA PHE A 322 12.03 -5.24 5.53
C PHE A 322 10.66 -5.86 5.22
N MET A 323 10.03 -5.55 4.09
CA MET A 323 8.68 -6.01 3.78
C MET A 323 8.52 -7.53 3.65
N PRO A 324 9.36 -8.27 2.88
CA PRO A 324 9.21 -9.71 2.75
C PRO A 324 9.42 -10.47 4.07
N PRO A 325 10.52 -10.24 4.85
CA PRO A 325 10.70 -10.95 6.11
C PRO A 325 9.64 -10.64 7.16
N LEU A 326 9.10 -9.42 7.17
CA LEU A 326 8.02 -9.03 8.06
C LEU A 326 6.78 -9.91 7.82
N ASN A 327 6.37 -10.08 6.56
CA ASN A 327 5.26 -10.95 6.18
C ASN A 327 5.53 -12.43 6.53
N VAL A 328 6.77 -12.91 6.32
CA VAL A 328 7.16 -14.28 6.69
C VAL A 328 7.05 -14.50 8.19
N LEU A 329 7.50 -13.56 9.02
CA LEU A 329 7.36 -13.66 10.49
C LEU A 329 5.89 -13.72 10.91
N VAL A 330 5.02 -12.91 10.33
CA VAL A 330 3.57 -12.99 10.60
C VAL A 330 3.01 -14.36 10.22
N MET A 331 3.36 -14.88 9.04
CA MET A 331 2.95 -16.23 8.60
C MET A 331 3.40 -17.31 9.57
N GLN A 332 4.63 -17.22 10.06
CA GLN A 332 5.17 -18.17 11.03
C GLN A 332 4.43 -18.16 12.37
N HIS A 333 3.99 -16.98 12.88
CA HIS A 333 3.13 -16.90 14.06
C HIS A 333 1.72 -17.42 13.77
N ALA A 334 1.21 -17.22 12.56
CA ALA A 334 -0.09 -17.65 12.11
C ALA A 334 -0.26 -19.19 11.99
N GLN A 335 0.84 -19.95 11.86
CA GLN A 335 0.80 -21.42 11.76
C GLN A 335 0.29 -22.11 13.04
N THR A 336 0.25 -21.42 14.18
CA THR A 336 -0.19 -21.97 15.46
C THR A 336 -1.72 -22.08 15.63
N GLY A 337 -2.52 -21.97 14.56
CA GLY A 337 -3.91 -22.43 14.55
C GLY A 337 -5.03 -21.38 14.43
N LYS A 338 -4.73 -20.08 14.36
CA LYS A 338 -5.72 -18.99 14.13
C LYS A 338 -5.16 -17.93 13.19
N SER A 339 -4.75 -18.34 11.99
CA SER A 339 -4.08 -17.48 10.99
C SER A 339 -4.82 -16.17 10.71
N GLY A 340 -6.15 -16.20 10.59
CA GLY A 340 -6.95 -15.01 10.32
C GLY A 340 -6.82 -13.92 11.40
N ARG A 341 -6.70 -14.29 12.69
CA ARG A 341 -6.54 -13.32 13.78
C ARG A 341 -5.17 -12.65 13.79
N TYR A 342 -4.11 -13.40 13.48
CA TYR A 342 -2.76 -12.85 13.36
C TYR A 342 -2.63 -11.89 12.20
N PHE A 343 -3.12 -12.28 11.01
CA PHE A 343 -3.16 -11.39 9.85
C PHE A 343 -4.07 -10.19 10.07
N GLY A 344 -5.22 -10.38 10.71
CA GLY A 344 -6.12 -9.28 11.06
C GLY A 344 -5.44 -8.21 11.90
N LEU A 345 -4.76 -8.60 13.00
CA LEU A 345 -4.02 -7.67 13.85
C LEU A 345 -2.83 -7.02 13.11
N PHE A 346 -2.15 -7.75 12.25
CA PHE A 346 -1.07 -7.20 11.43
C PHE A 346 -1.58 -6.11 10.46
N PHE A 347 -2.70 -6.36 9.77
CA PHE A 347 -3.31 -5.35 8.90
C PHE A 347 -3.89 -4.17 9.67
N MET A 348 -4.41 -4.42 10.89
CA MET A 348 -4.82 -3.34 11.79
C MET A 348 -3.63 -2.45 12.19
N ALA A 349 -2.45 -3.03 12.46
CA ALA A 349 -1.25 -2.27 12.77
C ALA A 349 -0.83 -1.36 11.60
N TRP A 350 -0.86 -1.85 10.36
CA TRP A 350 -0.63 -1.04 9.16
C TRP A 350 -1.69 0.06 8.98
N SER A 351 -2.96 -0.27 9.20
CA SER A 351 -4.04 0.73 9.07
C SER A 351 -3.96 1.80 10.17
N ALA A 352 -3.55 1.42 11.38
CA ALA A 352 -3.28 2.37 12.45
C ALA A 352 -2.14 3.34 12.08
N SER A 353 -1.09 2.84 11.41
CA SER A 353 -0.02 3.70 10.90
C SER A 353 -0.54 4.69 9.85
N SER A 354 -1.35 4.23 8.90
CA SER A 354 -1.94 5.08 7.86
C SER A 354 -2.92 6.13 8.42
N LEU A 355 -3.53 5.84 9.58
CA LEU A 355 -4.36 6.79 10.30
C LEU A 355 -3.52 7.82 11.08
N LEU A 356 -2.48 7.37 11.79
CA LEU A 356 -1.71 8.22 12.70
C LEU A 356 -0.65 9.06 11.99
N SER A 357 0.03 8.49 10.98
CA SER A 357 1.17 9.12 10.30
C SER A 357 0.84 10.49 9.70
N PRO A 358 -0.27 10.70 8.95
CA PRO A 358 -0.56 12.00 8.36
C PRO A 358 -0.88 13.08 9.39
N VAL A 359 -1.61 12.74 10.48
CA VAL A 359 -1.91 13.70 11.56
C VAL A 359 -0.63 14.11 12.26
N LEU A 360 0.18 13.15 12.73
CA LEU A 360 1.40 13.44 13.46
C LEU A 360 2.43 14.13 12.56
N GLY A 361 2.55 13.68 11.31
CA GLY A 361 3.42 14.31 10.31
C GLY A 361 3.00 15.76 10.01
N GLY A 362 1.70 16.02 9.84
CA GLY A 362 1.16 17.35 9.60
C GLY A 362 1.38 18.30 10.81
N GLN A 363 1.14 17.81 12.03
CA GLN A 363 1.38 18.59 13.26
C GLN A 363 2.87 18.90 13.44
N LEU A 364 3.75 17.92 13.28
CA LEU A 364 5.19 18.14 13.35
C LEU A 364 5.66 19.12 12.29
N TYR A 365 5.16 19.00 11.07
CA TYR A 365 5.51 19.89 9.97
C TYR A 365 5.10 21.34 10.26
N GLY A 366 3.86 21.55 10.73
CA GLY A 366 3.33 22.89 11.01
C GLY A 366 3.98 23.57 12.21
N GLN A 367 4.27 22.81 13.28
CA GLN A 367 4.82 23.38 14.52
C GLN A 367 6.35 23.50 14.51
N PHE A 368 7.06 22.54 13.92
CA PHE A 368 8.52 22.43 13.98
C PHE A 368 9.20 22.48 12.61
N GLY A 369 8.43 22.66 11.53
CA GLY A 369 8.93 22.68 10.16
C GLY A 369 9.15 21.27 9.57
N GLY A 370 9.28 21.22 8.22
CA GLY A 370 9.31 19.95 7.49
C GLY A 370 10.49 19.04 7.82
N HIS A 371 11.64 19.59 8.25
CA HIS A 371 12.81 18.79 8.64
C HIS A 371 12.54 17.88 9.83
N SER A 372 11.73 18.33 10.79
CA SER A 372 11.37 17.56 11.99
C SER A 372 10.66 16.26 11.67
N VAL A 373 9.84 16.24 10.61
CA VAL A 373 9.08 15.08 10.18
C VAL A 373 10.01 13.94 9.75
N TRP A 374 11.06 14.27 8.99
CA TRP A 374 12.01 13.27 8.47
C TRP A 374 12.93 12.74 9.56
N LEU A 375 13.35 13.60 10.49
CA LEU A 375 14.10 13.18 11.67
C LEU A 375 13.26 12.28 12.56
N ALA A 376 12.00 12.63 12.82
CA ALA A 376 11.08 11.79 13.58
C ALA A 376 10.84 10.44 12.88
N SER A 377 10.64 10.43 11.55
CA SER A 377 10.47 9.19 10.78
C SER A 377 11.71 8.30 10.85
N ALA A 378 12.91 8.88 10.79
CA ALA A 378 14.17 8.13 10.98
C ALA A 378 14.25 7.53 12.39
N VAL A 379 13.91 8.29 13.43
CA VAL A 379 13.85 7.81 14.81
C VAL A 379 12.85 6.67 14.98
N LEU A 380 11.62 6.79 14.41
CA LEU A 380 10.61 5.72 14.45
C LEU A 380 11.13 4.44 13.80
N ALA A 381 11.78 4.55 12.63
CA ALA A 381 12.39 3.40 11.96
C ALA A 381 13.49 2.76 12.80
N LEU A 382 14.35 3.54 13.47
CA LEU A 382 15.39 3.01 14.37
C LEU A 382 14.78 2.41 15.65
N LEU A 383 13.76 3.01 16.25
CA LEU A 383 13.06 2.47 17.42
C LEU A 383 12.37 1.13 17.14
N SER A 384 12.06 0.83 15.88
CA SER A 384 11.54 -0.50 15.51
C SER A 384 12.58 -1.60 15.64
N VAL A 385 13.89 -1.29 15.58
CA VAL A 385 15.00 -2.28 15.64
C VAL A 385 15.01 -3.08 16.95
N PRO A 386 15.00 -2.47 18.16
CA PRO A 386 14.96 -3.23 19.40
C PRO A 386 13.68 -4.07 19.54
N LEU A 387 12.53 -3.60 19.02
CA LEU A 387 11.28 -4.35 19.03
C LEU A 387 11.36 -5.60 18.14
N ILE A 388 11.94 -5.46 16.94
CA ILE A 388 12.22 -6.57 16.03
C ILE A 388 13.20 -7.56 16.68
N TYR A 389 14.22 -7.05 17.36
CA TYR A 389 15.16 -7.90 18.08
C TYR A 389 14.46 -8.76 19.14
N GLN A 390 13.57 -8.17 19.94
CA GLN A 390 12.76 -8.89 20.93
C GLN A 390 11.79 -9.88 20.28
N ALA A 391 11.13 -9.49 19.18
CA ALA A 391 10.22 -10.35 18.44
C ALA A 391 10.90 -11.61 17.90
N THR A 392 12.17 -11.50 17.50
CA THR A 392 12.92 -12.60 16.87
C THR A 392 13.81 -13.40 17.85
N ARG A 393 14.17 -12.85 19.03
CA ARG A 393 15.05 -13.50 20.02
C ARG A 393 14.40 -14.70 20.71
N ILE A 394 13.13 -14.57 21.09
CA ILE A 394 12.40 -15.58 21.87
C ILE A 394 12.21 -16.89 21.09
N ARG A 395 12.23 -16.84 19.75
CA ARG A 395 12.15 -18.02 18.90
C ARG A 395 13.44 -18.82 18.82
N ALA A 396 14.58 -18.16 18.81
CA ALA A 396 15.89 -18.82 18.82
C ALA A 396 16.10 -19.66 20.08
N SER A 397 15.45 -19.30 21.20
CA SER A 397 15.54 -20.03 22.47
C SER A 397 14.58 -21.23 22.57
N LYS A 398 13.59 -21.36 21.66
CA LYS A 398 12.58 -22.44 21.67
C LYS A 398 12.87 -23.56 20.66
N GLY A 399 14.01 -23.51 19.94
CA GLY A 399 14.45 -24.59 19.05
C GLY A 399 13.49 -24.95 17.91
N LEU A 400 12.75 -23.96 17.38
CA LEU A 400 11.83 -24.10 16.24
C LEU A 400 12.29 -23.29 15.04
#